data_913755360be92cc59a69aec3111647fc
#
_entry.id   913755360be92cc59a69aec3111647fc
#
_cell.length_a   1.000
_cell.length_b   1.000
_cell.length_c   1.000
_cell.angle_alpha   90.00
_cell.angle_beta   90.00
_cell.angle_gamma   90.00
#
_symmetry.space_group_name_H-M   'P 1'
#
loop_
_entity.id
_entity.type
_entity.pdbx_description
1 polymer ?
#
loop_
_entity_poly.entity_id
_entity_poly.type
_entity_poly.pdbx_seq_one_letter_code
_entity_poly.pdbx_strand_id
1 'polypeptide(L)'
;IRNQDIQFIYLILIAQVFLFFGRTAIEVIRGWILLHLSTRLNISLISDFFIKLMNLPIAFFDTKMTGDILQRINDHRRIERILTSSSLNVLFSFVNLIIFGIVLAYYNLWIFGVFLGGSILYFLWIKLFLKKRADLDYKRFSQVSQEQSKTIELINGMQEIKLHNAEKQKRWGWEFLQARLFKISVEGLALEQYQQVGSNFINELKNILITVLSATLVIKGEITLGMMLAISYIVGQLNSPISQLINFVREYQDAKISLDRLGEIHNKENEEDTAQKISDINYDSDLKLERVSFRYTGSDTLVLENLDLIIPSNKVTAIVGVSGSGKSTLIKLLMKYYSPIEGDVFLGTHKLDNVSQKTWRSICGVVMQEGYIFNDTIAHNIAIGEDYIDKEKLAKAVDIANIKDFIESLPLSYNTKIGMEGIGLSTGQKQRLLIARAVYKDPKYLFFDEATSALDANNEKTIIEKLNSFFEDRTVIVVAHRLSTVRHADQIVVLDQGRIIELGNHAKLIEKKGAYYNLVKNQLELGK
;
A
#
# COMPACT_ATOMS: atom_id res chain seq x y z
N ILE A 1 55.21 -34.99 2.50
CA ILE A 1 55.44 -35.78 3.72
C ILE A 1 56.45 -36.93 3.42
N ARG A 2 56.45 -37.53 2.21
CA ARG A 2 57.34 -38.65 1.85
C ARG A 2 58.83 -38.26 1.80
N ASN A 3 59.12 -36.94 1.60
CA ASN A 3 60.49 -36.42 1.48
C ASN A 3 60.96 -35.62 2.70
N GLN A 4 60.19 -35.55 3.81
CA GLN A 4 60.51 -34.80 5.04
C GLN A 4 60.93 -33.34 4.82
N ASP A 5 60.39 -32.70 3.78
CA ASP A 5 60.76 -31.35 3.38
C ASP A 5 59.97 -30.32 4.18
N ILE A 6 60.58 -29.78 5.23
CA ILE A 6 59.99 -28.77 6.10
C ILE A 6 59.80 -27.44 5.36
N GLN A 7 60.63 -27.10 4.37
CA GLN A 7 60.53 -25.88 3.59
C GLN A 7 59.22 -25.88 2.77
N PHE A 8 58.82 -27.03 2.23
CA PHE A 8 57.55 -27.16 1.53
C PHE A 8 56.33 -26.94 2.43
N ILE A 9 56.41 -27.34 3.72
CA ILE A 9 55.35 -27.09 4.70
C ILE A 9 55.19 -25.59 4.97
N TYR A 10 56.31 -24.85 5.12
CA TYR A 10 56.28 -23.40 5.31
C TYR A 10 55.73 -22.69 4.07
N LEU A 11 56.07 -23.14 2.87
CA LEU A 11 55.49 -22.58 1.62
C LEU A 11 53.97 -22.75 1.56
N ILE A 12 53.46 -23.93 1.92
CA ILE A 12 52.00 -24.16 2.00
C ILE A 12 51.37 -23.29 3.05
N LEU A 13 51.98 -23.11 4.23
CA LEU A 13 51.46 -22.26 5.29
C LEU A 13 51.35 -20.80 4.83
N ILE A 14 52.41 -20.26 4.21
CA ILE A 14 52.39 -18.89 3.66
C ILE A 14 51.31 -18.75 2.59
N ALA A 15 51.17 -19.70 1.69
CA ALA A 15 50.14 -19.70 0.66
C ALA A 15 48.73 -19.73 1.25
N GLN A 16 48.47 -20.54 2.31
CA GLN A 16 47.19 -20.60 3.00
C GLN A 16 46.85 -19.29 3.71
N VAL A 17 47.85 -18.67 4.38
CA VAL A 17 47.65 -17.35 5.03
C VAL A 17 47.31 -16.27 4.00
N PHE A 18 48.01 -16.27 2.87
CA PHE A 18 47.75 -15.32 1.78
C PHE A 18 46.35 -15.50 1.17
N LEU A 19 45.92 -16.73 0.95
CA LEU A 19 44.59 -17.08 0.46
C LEU A 19 43.50 -16.69 1.50
N PHE A 20 43.79 -16.89 2.79
CA PHE A 20 42.87 -16.47 3.86
C PHE A 20 42.62 -14.93 3.83
N PHE A 21 43.68 -14.12 3.78
CA PHE A 21 43.54 -12.68 3.68
C PHE A 21 42.84 -12.25 2.39
N GLY A 22 43.19 -12.87 1.25
CA GLY A 22 42.53 -12.61 -0.03
C GLY A 22 41.04 -12.92 0.02
N ARG A 23 40.66 -14.08 0.56
CA ARG A 23 39.26 -14.47 0.76
C ARG A 23 38.50 -13.48 1.67
N THR A 24 39.11 -13.11 2.79
CA THR A 24 38.49 -12.18 3.74
C THR A 24 38.28 -10.80 3.11
N ALA A 25 39.25 -10.30 2.37
CA ALA A 25 39.14 -9.02 1.65
C ALA A 25 38.01 -9.05 0.61
N ILE A 26 37.91 -10.14 -0.18
CA ILE A 26 36.83 -10.34 -1.14
C ILE A 26 35.47 -10.41 -0.45
N GLU A 27 35.34 -11.11 0.68
CA GLU A 27 34.08 -11.20 1.43
C GLU A 27 33.62 -9.82 1.96
N VAL A 28 34.54 -9.00 2.44
CA VAL A 28 34.24 -7.62 2.89
C VAL A 28 33.78 -6.77 1.71
N ILE A 29 34.54 -6.73 0.62
CA ILE A 29 34.19 -5.94 -0.59
C ILE A 29 32.83 -6.39 -1.14
N ARG A 30 32.60 -7.70 -1.25
CA ARG A 30 31.33 -8.26 -1.68
C ARG A 30 30.17 -7.81 -0.80
N GLY A 31 30.35 -7.81 0.53
CA GLY A 31 29.33 -7.34 1.47
C GLY A 31 28.92 -5.89 1.21
N TRP A 32 29.88 -5.00 0.99
CA TRP A 32 29.61 -3.60 0.67
C TRP A 32 28.90 -3.41 -0.67
N ILE A 33 29.34 -4.10 -1.71
CA ILE A 33 28.70 -4.05 -3.04
C ILE A 33 27.26 -4.55 -2.97
N LEU A 34 27.03 -5.69 -2.29
CA LEU A 34 25.70 -6.25 -2.11
C LEU A 34 24.78 -5.32 -1.35
N LEU A 35 25.25 -4.69 -0.27
CA LEU A 35 24.46 -3.74 0.49
C LEU A 35 24.00 -2.56 -0.37
N HIS A 36 24.91 -1.97 -1.15
CA HIS A 36 24.57 -0.85 -2.03
C HIS A 36 23.57 -1.24 -3.12
N LEU A 37 23.79 -2.40 -3.75
CA LEU A 37 22.91 -2.90 -4.81
C LEU A 37 21.52 -3.21 -4.26
N SER A 38 21.46 -3.96 -3.16
CA SER A 38 20.24 -4.36 -2.46
C SER A 38 19.42 -3.14 -2.03
N THR A 39 20.04 -2.15 -1.39
CA THR A 39 19.36 -0.94 -0.93
C THR A 39 18.77 -0.15 -2.10
N ARG A 40 19.54 0.08 -3.17
CA ARG A 40 19.06 0.81 -4.36
C ARG A 40 17.89 0.08 -5.03
N LEU A 41 18.01 -1.23 -5.21
CA LEU A 41 16.96 -2.05 -5.81
C LEU A 41 15.68 -2.01 -4.96
N ASN A 42 15.80 -2.15 -3.64
CA ASN A 42 14.67 -2.12 -2.72
C ASN A 42 13.94 -0.77 -2.74
N ILE A 43 14.69 0.35 -2.74
CA ILE A 43 14.11 1.69 -2.87
C ILE A 43 13.36 1.83 -4.19
N SER A 44 13.96 1.40 -5.32
CA SER A 44 13.32 1.47 -6.63
C SER A 44 12.03 0.66 -6.68
N LEU A 45 12.07 -0.61 -6.24
CA LEU A 45 10.91 -1.51 -6.25
C LEU A 45 9.75 -0.98 -5.38
N ILE A 46 10.06 -0.47 -4.19
CA ILE A 46 9.05 0.09 -3.29
C ILE A 46 8.51 1.41 -3.86
N SER A 47 9.36 2.26 -4.43
CA SER A 47 8.94 3.51 -5.08
C SER A 47 7.99 3.24 -6.25
N ASP A 48 8.33 2.29 -7.13
CA ASP A 48 7.48 1.90 -8.26
C ASP A 48 6.12 1.33 -7.79
N PHE A 49 6.14 0.57 -6.69
CA PHE A 49 4.92 0.08 -6.08
C PHE A 49 4.04 1.22 -5.53
N PHE A 50 4.62 2.23 -4.85
CA PHE A 50 3.87 3.40 -4.40
C PHE A 50 3.33 4.23 -5.57
N ILE A 51 4.13 4.43 -6.63
CA ILE A 51 3.66 5.09 -7.86
C ILE A 51 2.44 4.35 -8.41
N LYS A 52 2.51 3.01 -8.48
CA LYS A 52 1.37 2.21 -8.93
C LYS A 52 0.16 2.35 -8.01
N LEU A 53 0.34 2.29 -6.69
CA LEU A 53 -0.75 2.49 -5.72
C LEU A 53 -1.42 3.86 -5.90
N MET A 54 -0.63 4.93 -6.07
CA MET A 54 -1.16 6.29 -6.27
C MET A 54 -1.92 6.45 -7.59
N ASN A 55 -1.67 5.59 -8.57
CA ASN A 55 -2.38 5.56 -9.85
C ASN A 55 -3.62 4.65 -9.85
N LEU A 56 -3.92 3.96 -8.75
CA LEU A 56 -5.12 3.12 -8.65
C LEU A 56 -6.35 3.95 -8.28
N PRO A 57 -7.55 3.56 -8.75
CA PRO A 57 -8.80 4.23 -8.42
C PRO A 57 -9.08 4.16 -6.90
N ILE A 58 -9.74 5.21 -6.38
CA ILE A 58 -10.08 5.32 -4.94
C ILE A 58 -10.90 4.10 -4.47
N ALA A 59 -11.80 3.57 -5.30
CA ALA A 59 -12.59 2.38 -5.01
C ALA A 59 -11.76 1.12 -4.66
N PHE A 60 -10.49 1.06 -5.09
CA PHE A 60 -9.59 -0.01 -4.69
C PHE A 60 -9.30 0.01 -3.19
N PHE A 61 -9.08 1.20 -2.63
CA PHE A 61 -8.74 1.37 -1.21
C PHE A 61 -9.92 1.12 -0.28
N ASP A 62 -11.15 1.32 -0.75
CA ASP A 62 -12.37 1.02 0.04
C ASP A 62 -12.54 -0.47 0.31
N THR A 63 -11.99 -1.33 -0.55
CA THR A 63 -12.17 -2.79 -0.48
C THR A 63 -10.96 -3.53 0.09
N LYS A 64 -9.82 -2.88 0.26
CA LYS A 64 -8.57 -3.50 0.69
C LYS A 64 -8.22 -3.16 2.14
N MET A 65 -7.80 -4.19 2.88
CA MET A 65 -7.28 -3.99 4.24
C MET A 65 -5.88 -3.36 4.19
N THR A 66 -5.61 -2.42 5.08
CA THR A 66 -4.29 -1.79 5.21
C THR A 66 -3.17 -2.82 5.43
N GLY A 67 -3.43 -3.87 6.21
CA GLY A 67 -2.47 -4.95 6.45
C GLY A 67 -2.12 -5.75 5.18
N ASP A 68 -3.04 -5.88 4.22
CA ASP A 68 -2.76 -6.52 2.92
C ASP A 68 -1.72 -5.70 2.13
N ILE A 69 -1.89 -4.39 2.09
CA ILE A 69 -0.95 -3.49 1.39
C ILE A 69 0.42 -3.51 2.07
N LEU A 70 0.47 -3.45 3.40
CA LEU A 70 1.72 -3.51 4.16
C LEU A 70 2.46 -4.84 3.95
N GLN A 71 1.73 -5.95 3.90
CA GLN A 71 2.33 -7.25 3.67
C GLN A 71 2.91 -7.37 2.25
N ARG A 72 2.27 -6.74 1.24
CA ARG A 72 2.81 -6.68 -0.12
C ARG A 72 4.08 -5.83 -0.21
N ILE A 73 4.19 -4.77 0.57
CA ILE A 73 5.45 -4.00 0.69
C ILE A 73 6.57 -4.91 1.23
N ASN A 74 6.28 -5.78 2.20
CA ASN A 74 7.25 -6.74 2.72
C ASN A 74 7.65 -7.81 1.70
N ASP A 75 6.78 -8.17 0.75
CA ASP A 75 7.06 -9.12 -0.30
C ASP A 75 8.19 -8.65 -1.25
N HIS A 76 8.41 -7.34 -1.40
CA HIS A 76 9.52 -6.80 -2.19
C HIS A 76 10.89 -7.27 -1.69
N ARG A 77 11.06 -7.49 -0.38
CA ARG A 77 12.30 -8.00 0.21
C ARG A 77 12.65 -9.41 -0.25
N ARG A 78 11.64 -10.25 -0.57
CA ARG A 78 11.87 -11.60 -1.09
C ARG A 78 12.39 -11.54 -2.53
N ILE A 79 11.82 -10.65 -3.33
CA ILE A 79 12.24 -10.42 -4.72
C ILE A 79 13.65 -9.81 -4.75
N GLU A 80 13.90 -8.79 -3.94
CA GLU A 80 15.20 -8.14 -3.81
C GLU A 80 16.28 -9.15 -3.44
N ARG A 81 16.05 -10.04 -2.47
CA ARG A 81 17.00 -11.07 -2.04
C ARG A 81 17.38 -12.01 -3.19
N ILE A 82 16.41 -12.45 -3.98
CA ILE A 82 16.67 -13.29 -5.16
C ILE A 82 17.52 -12.57 -6.19
N LEU A 83 17.17 -11.32 -6.50
CA LEU A 83 17.85 -10.54 -7.53
C LEU A 83 19.28 -10.13 -7.15
N THR A 84 19.61 -10.17 -5.86
CA THR A 84 20.91 -9.74 -5.34
C THR A 84 21.73 -10.91 -4.78
N SER A 85 21.60 -11.18 -3.49
CA SER A 85 22.46 -12.10 -2.75
C SER A 85 22.29 -13.55 -3.20
N SER A 86 21.07 -14.01 -3.44
CA SER A 86 20.81 -15.42 -3.76
C SER A 86 21.33 -15.80 -5.14
N SER A 87 21.10 -14.97 -6.15
CA SER A 87 21.57 -15.21 -7.51
C SER A 87 23.10 -15.24 -7.61
N LEU A 88 23.78 -14.31 -6.92
CA LEU A 88 25.24 -14.28 -6.88
C LEU A 88 25.81 -15.51 -6.15
N ASN A 89 25.23 -15.88 -5.00
CA ASN A 89 25.67 -17.05 -4.25
C ASN A 89 25.51 -18.34 -5.08
N VAL A 90 24.41 -18.46 -5.82
CA VAL A 90 24.18 -19.62 -6.70
C VAL A 90 25.16 -19.67 -7.85
N LEU A 91 25.49 -18.53 -8.47
CA LEU A 91 26.49 -18.47 -9.54
C LEU A 91 27.84 -19.02 -9.05
N PHE A 92 28.33 -18.54 -7.90
CA PHE A 92 29.57 -19.04 -7.31
C PHE A 92 29.47 -20.50 -6.90
N SER A 93 28.33 -20.93 -6.35
CA SER A 93 28.10 -22.33 -5.98
C SER A 93 28.13 -23.25 -7.19
N PHE A 94 27.57 -22.81 -8.31
CA PHE A 94 27.58 -23.56 -9.57
C PHE A 94 28.99 -23.72 -10.11
N VAL A 95 29.81 -22.67 -10.10
CA VAL A 95 31.21 -22.73 -10.49
C VAL A 95 31.99 -23.72 -9.59
N ASN A 96 31.82 -23.62 -8.27
CA ASN A 96 32.44 -24.53 -7.32
C ASN A 96 32.01 -25.99 -7.54
N LEU A 97 30.69 -26.21 -7.79
CA LEU A 97 30.15 -27.54 -8.08
C LEU A 97 30.81 -28.16 -9.33
N ILE A 98 30.99 -27.37 -10.39
CA ILE A 98 31.65 -27.84 -11.62
C ILE A 98 33.11 -28.16 -11.35
N ILE A 99 33.88 -27.24 -10.75
CA ILE A 99 35.31 -27.42 -10.51
C ILE A 99 35.57 -28.66 -9.63
N PHE A 100 34.95 -28.70 -8.45
CA PHE A 100 35.15 -29.83 -7.53
C PHE A 100 34.51 -31.12 -8.06
N GLY A 101 33.42 -31.03 -8.84
CA GLY A 101 32.82 -32.17 -9.52
C GLY A 101 33.75 -32.80 -10.55
N ILE A 102 34.42 -32.00 -11.40
CA ILE A 102 35.44 -32.48 -12.36
C ILE A 102 36.61 -33.10 -11.61
N VAL A 103 37.09 -32.46 -10.55
CA VAL A 103 38.20 -33.03 -9.76
C VAL A 103 37.79 -34.35 -9.13
N LEU A 104 36.58 -34.47 -8.58
CA LEU A 104 36.09 -35.73 -8.01
C LEU A 104 35.97 -36.83 -9.08
N ALA A 105 35.45 -36.51 -10.27
CA ALA A 105 35.35 -37.43 -11.40
C ALA A 105 36.72 -37.89 -11.88
N TYR A 106 37.75 -37.01 -11.87
CA TYR A 106 39.13 -37.35 -12.20
C TYR A 106 39.75 -38.34 -11.20
N TYR A 107 39.46 -38.18 -9.90
CA TYR A 107 39.94 -39.13 -8.90
C TYR A 107 39.28 -40.50 -9.01
N ASN A 108 37.94 -40.56 -9.14
CA ASN A 108 37.24 -41.83 -9.33
C ASN A 108 35.79 -41.60 -9.83
N LEU A 109 35.47 -42.18 -10.99
CA LEU A 109 34.17 -42.00 -11.65
C LEU A 109 33.00 -42.65 -10.89
N TRP A 110 33.26 -43.78 -10.18
CA TRP A 110 32.24 -44.46 -9.37
C TRP A 110 31.85 -43.61 -8.15
N ILE A 111 32.83 -43.01 -7.48
CA ILE A 111 32.57 -42.09 -6.34
C ILE A 111 31.79 -40.86 -6.81
N PHE A 112 32.17 -40.31 -7.98
CA PHE A 112 31.42 -39.21 -8.59
C PHE A 112 29.95 -39.61 -8.91
N GLY A 113 29.72 -40.83 -9.43
CA GLY A 113 28.40 -41.37 -9.70
C GLY A 113 27.54 -41.49 -8.46
N VAL A 114 28.10 -41.98 -7.34
CA VAL A 114 27.40 -42.04 -6.04
C VAL A 114 27.07 -40.65 -5.53
N PHE A 115 28.01 -39.69 -5.64
CA PHE A 115 27.77 -38.30 -5.24
C PHE A 115 26.67 -37.66 -6.06
N LEU A 116 26.69 -37.81 -7.39
CA LEU A 116 25.69 -37.26 -8.29
C LEU A 116 24.28 -37.85 -8.03
N GLY A 117 24.20 -39.17 -7.93
CA GLY A 117 22.94 -39.89 -7.65
C GLY A 117 22.30 -39.47 -6.31
N GLY A 118 23.14 -39.41 -5.26
CA GLY A 118 22.68 -38.92 -3.96
C GLY A 118 22.23 -37.46 -3.98
N SER A 119 22.89 -36.61 -4.75
CA SER A 119 22.52 -35.20 -4.90
C SER A 119 21.24 -35.01 -5.69
N ILE A 120 20.98 -35.82 -6.71
CA ILE A 120 19.71 -35.86 -7.46
C ILE A 120 18.59 -36.34 -6.54
N LEU A 121 18.79 -37.39 -5.75
CA LEU A 121 17.81 -37.89 -4.80
C LEU A 121 17.46 -36.83 -3.74
N TYR A 122 18.45 -36.09 -3.25
CA TYR A 122 18.28 -34.98 -2.35
C TYR A 122 17.39 -33.88 -2.97
N PHE A 123 17.68 -33.49 -4.22
CA PHE A 123 16.86 -32.50 -4.94
C PHE A 123 15.40 -32.97 -5.14
N LEU A 124 15.21 -34.22 -5.56
CA LEU A 124 13.87 -34.81 -5.75
C LEU A 124 13.08 -34.82 -4.44
N TRP A 125 13.74 -35.16 -3.33
CA TRP A 125 13.13 -35.10 -2.00
C TRP A 125 12.60 -33.71 -1.67
N ILE A 126 13.38 -32.66 -1.88
CA ILE A 126 12.97 -31.27 -1.66
C ILE A 126 11.76 -30.89 -2.52
N LYS A 127 11.77 -31.31 -3.80
CA LYS A 127 10.72 -30.99 -4.75
C LYS A 127 9.33 -31.47 -4.29
N LEU A 128 9.24 -32.57 -3.57
CA LEU A 128 7.97 -33.12 -3.05
C LEU A 128 7.25 -32.16 -2.10
N PHE A 129 7.99 -31.32 -1.39
CA PHE A 129 7.44 -30.41 -0.37
C PHE A 129 7.07 -29.04 -0.92
N LEU A 130 7.52 -28.64 -2.12
CA LEU A 130 7.37 -27.29 -2.65
C LEU A 130 5.90 -26.85 -2.74
N LYS A 131 5.00 -27.74 -3.23
CA LYS A 131 3.57 -27.43 -3.38
C LYS A 131 2.92 -27.13 -2.02
N LYS A 132 3.13 -28.00 -1.03
CA LYS A 132 2.56 -27.83 0.30
C LYS A 132 3.09 -26.58 1.02
N ARG A 133 4.35 -26.23 0.76
CA ARG A 133 4.97 -25.00 1.26
C ARG A 133 4.30 -23.76 0.66
N ALA A 134 4.02 -23.75 -0.64
CA ALA A 134 3.30 -22.66 -1.30
C ALA A 134 1.91 -22.44 -0.69
N ASP A 135 1.14 -23.51 -0.49
CA ASP A 135 -0.18 -23.45 0.12
C ASP A 135 -0.15 -22.86 1.54
N LEU A 136 0.86 -23.25 2.33
CA LEU A 136 1.07 -22.69 3.67
C LEU A 136 1.48 -21.21 3.63
N ASP A 137 2.29 -20.78 2.65
CA ASP A 137 2.68 -19.37 2.50
C ASP A 137 1.48 -18.48 2.16
N TYR A 138 0.56 -18.93 1.29
CA TYR A 138 -0.69 -18.21 1.02
C TYR A 138 -1.58 -18.09 2.27
N LYS A 139 -1.75 -19.17 3.04
CA LYS A 139 -2.51 -19.14 4.29
C LYS A 139 -1.88 -18.19 5.31
N ARG A 140 -0.55 -18.25 5.45
CA ARG A 140 0.21 -17.37 6.34
C ARG A 140 0.07 -15.90 5.94
N PHE A 141 0.19 -15.59 4.66
CA PHE A 141 0.02 -14.23 4.14
C PHE A 141 -1.34 -13.64 4.54
N SER A 142 -2.43 -14.36 4.25
CA SER A 142 -3.79 -13.93 4.59
C SER A 142 -3.94 -13.70 6.10
N GLN A 143 -3.39 -14.60 6.93
CA GLN A 143 -3.52 -14.47 8.38
C GLN A 143 -2.67 -13.34 8.96
N VAL A 144 -1.46 -13.11 8.44
CA VAL A 144 -0.60 -11.98 8.85
C VAL A 144 -1.22 -10.65 8.43
N SER A 145 -1.82 -10.57 7.24
CA SER A 145 -2.54 -9.39 6.77
C SER A 145 -3.70 -9.02 7.71
N GLN A 146 -4.50 -10.02 8.14
CA GLN A 146 -5.59 -9.81 9.10
C GLN A 146 -5.08 -9.37 10.47
N GLU A 147 -4.00 -9.97 10.95
CA GLU A 147 -3.38 -9.62 12.23
C GLU A 147 -2.84 -8.19 12.21
N GLN A 148 -2.13 -7.79 11.16
CA GLN A 148 -1.63 -6.43 11.00
C GLN A 148 -2.76 -5.40 10.95
N SER A 149 -3.83 -5.69 10.19
CA SER A 149 -5.01 -4.83 10.13
C SER A 149 -5.66 -4.71 11.51
N LYS A 150 -5.75 -5.82 12.26
CA LYS A 150 -6.31 -5.82 13.63
C LYS A 150 -5.45 -5.02 14.60
N THR A 151 -4.14 -5.12 14.47
CA THR A 151 -3.20 -4.33 15.30
C THR A 151 -3.37 -2.84 15.04
N ILE A 152 -3.49 -2.41 13.78
CA ILE A 152 -3.76 -1.00 13.41
C ILE A 152 -5.12 -0.55 13.97
N GLU A 153 -6.17 -1.39 13.82
CA GLU A 153 -7.50 -1.11 14.39
C GLU A 153 -7.44 -0.87 15.91
N LEU A 154 -6.70 -1.74 16.64
CA LEU A 154 -6.56 -1.61 18.09
C LEU A 154 -5.84 -0.32 18.49
N ILE A 155 -4.78 0.05 17.77
CA ILE A 155 -4.01 1.27 18.06
C ILE A 155 -4.87 2.51 17.78
N ASN A 156 -5.49 2.57 16.60
CA ASN A 156 -6.32 3.71 16.20
C ASN A 156 -7.60 3.84 17.05
N GLY A 157 -8.19 2.71 17.44
CA GLY A 157 -9.40 2.66 18.26
C GLY A 157 -9.14 2.66 19.77
N MET A 158 -7.92 2.93 20.25
CA MET A 158 -7.57 2.80 21.67
C MET A 158 -8.45 3.68 22.57
N GLN A 159 -8.81 4.87 22.14
CA GLN A 159 -9.68 5.76 22.90
C GLN A 159 -11.06 5.12 23.14
N GLU A 160 -11.67 4.57 22.10
CA GLU A 160 -12.98 3.90 22.19
C GLU A 160 -12.90 2.63 23.04
N ILE A 161 -11.80 1.88 22.90
CA ILE A 161 -11.57 0.68 23.72
C ILE A 161 -11.54 1.05 25.21
N LYS A 162 -10.86 2.14 25.56
CA LYS A 162 -10.77 2.64 26.94
C LYS A 162 -12.11 3.16 27.47
N LEU A 163 -12.82 3.98 26.65
CA LEU A 163 -14.10 4.55 27.04
C LEU A 163 -15.17 3.48 27.33
N HIS A 164 -15.11 2.36 26.62
CA HIS A 164 -16.08 1.27 26.76
C HIS A 164 -15.59 0.10 27.62
N ASN A 165 -14.41 0.20 28.27
CA ASN A 165 -13.78 -0.88 29.04
C ASN A 165 -13.70 -2.21 28.26
N ALA A 166 -13.41 -2.11 26.95
CA ALA A 166 -13.44 -3.22 25.99
C ALA A 166 -12.07 -3.90 25.81
N GLU A 167 -11.08 -3.57 26.65
CA GLU A 167 -9.68 -4.01 26.49
C GLU A 167 -9.58 -5.53 26.41
N LYS A 168 -10.28 -6.24 27.30
CA LYS A 168 -10.25 -7.70 27.35
C LYS A 168 -10.84 -8.32 26.09
N GLN A 169 -12.00 -7.83 25.65
CA GLN A 169 -12.69 -8.35 24.46
C GLN A 169 -11.88 -8.11 23.17
N LYS A 170 -11.35 -6.89 23.00
CA LYS A 170 -10.58 -6.53 21.81
C LYS A 170 -9.22 -7.24 21.77
N ARG A 171 -8.56 -7.41 22.92
CA ARG A 171 -7.34 -8.20 23.06
C ARG A 171 -7.58 -9.66 22.68
N TRP A 172 -8.65 -10.29 23.17
CA TRP A 172 -9.00 -11.67 22.82
C TRP A 172 -9.24 -11.84 21.30
N GLY A 173 -9.84 -10.85 20.63
CA GLY A 173 -9.98 -10.86 19.19
C GLY A 173 -8.62 -10.94 18.48
N TRP A 174 -7.62 -10.20 18.95
CA TRP A 174 -6.25 -10.25 18.44
C TRP A 174 -5.55 -11.58 18.82
N GLU A 175 -5.65 -12.02 20.08
CA GLU A 175 -5.09 -13.29 20.55
C GLU A 175 -5.61 -14.48 19.71
N PHE A 176 -6.87 -14.47 19.30
CA PHE A 176 -7.44 -15.49 18.44
C PHE A 176 -6.78 -15.54 17.05
N LEU A 177 -6.46 -14.38 16.48
CA LEU A 177 -5.70 -14.31 15.23
C LEU A 177 -4.28 -14.83 15.41
N GLN A 178 -3.64 -14.50 16.54
CA GLN A 178 -2.32 -15.02 16.90
C GLN A 178 -2.33 -16.55 17.08
N ALA A 179 -3.36 -17.10 17.71
CA ALA A 179 -3.49 -18.54 17.86
C ALA A 179 -3.63 -19.26 16.50
N ARG A 180 -4.36 -18.67 15.54
CA ARG A 180 -4.43 -19.18 14.16
C ARG A 180 -3.07 -19.09 13.46
N LEU A 181 -2.37 -17.97 13.61
CA LEU A 181 -1.04 -17.78 13.04
C LEU A 181 -0.04 -18.79 13.62
N PHE A 182 -0.10 -19.02 14.94
CA PHE A 182 0.70 -20.03 15.63
C PHE A 182 0.45 -21.43 15.05
N LYS A 183 -0.81 -21.81 14.82
CA LYS A 183 -1.14 -23.11 14.20
C LYS A 183 -0.51 -23.27 12.83
N ILE A 184 -0.61 -22.24 11.97
CA ILE A 184 0.02 -22.24 10.64
C ILE A 184 1.55 -22.33 10.76
N SER A 185 2.13 -21.65 11.74
CA SER A 185 3.58 -21.68 12.02
C SER A 185 4.04 -23.05 12.47
N VAL A 186 3.27 -23.74 13.31
CA VAL A 186 3.54 -25.12 13.72
C VAL A 186 3.46 -26.09 12.54
N GLU A 187 2.43 -25.96 11.68
CA GLU A 187 2.33 -26.75 10.44
C GLU A 187 3.51 -26.51 9.51
N GLY A 188 3.95 -25.23 9.40
CA GLY A 188 5.12 -24.84 8.62
C GLY A 188 6.41 -25.43 9.18
N LEU A 189 6.63 -25.34 10.50
CA LEU A 189 7.78 -25.91 11.18
C LEU A 189 7.83 -27.44 11.04
N ALA A 190 6.70 -28.13 11.23
CA ALA A 190 6.63 -29.57 11.04
C ALA A 190 7.01 -29.97 9.61
N LEU A 191 6.50 -29.25 8.60
CA LEU A 191 6.85 -29.49 7.19
C LEU A 191 8.35 -29.29 6.95
N GLU A 192 8.93 -28.22 7.51
CA GLU A 192 10.35 -27.91 7.41
C GLU A 192 11.21 -28.98 8.09
N GLN A 193 10.83 -29.44 9.27
CA GLN A 193 11.51 -30.50 9.98
C GLN A 193 11.47 -31.83 9.22
N TYR A 194 10.32 -32.27 8.71
CA TYR A 194 10.24 -33.47 7.87
C TYR A 194 11.14 -33.37 6.65
N GLN A 195 11.11 -32.24 5.99
CA GLN A 195 11.97 -31.99 4.83
C GLN A 195 13.46 -32.03 5.21
N GLN A 196 13.85 -31.38 6.32
CA GLN A 196 15.23 -31.28 6.77
C GLN A 196 15.78 -32.65 7.25
N VAL A 197 15.00 -33.39 8.04
CA VAL A 197 15.41 -34.73 8.52
C VAL A 197 15.66 -35.68 7.33
N GLY A 198 14.73 -35.74 6.38
CA GLY A 198 14.93 -36.58 5.19
C GLY A 198 16.10 -36.12 4.32
N SER A 199 16.28 -34.81 4.18
CA SER A 199 17.42 -34.23 3.47
C SER A 199 18.76 -34.57 4.12
N ASN A 200 18.85 -34.44 5.43
CA ASN A 200 20.04 -34.78 6.20
C ASN A 200 20.35 -36.28 6.09
N PHE A 201 19.32 -37.13 6.20
CA PHE A 201 19.47 -38.57 6.05
C PHE A 201 20.07 -38.96 4.68
N ILE A 202 19.52 -38.42 3.60
CA ILE A 202 20.01 -38.67 2.23
C ILE A 202 21.45 -38.19 2.08
N ASN A 203 21.79 -37.01 2.62
CA ASN A 203 23.12 -36.44 2.53
C ASN A 203 24.14 -37.24 3.34
N GLU A 204 23.81 -37.62 4.56
CA GLU A 204 24.69 -38.44 5.41
C GLU A 204 24.87 -39.85 4.86
N LEU A 205 23.81 -40.49 4.37
CA LEU A 205 23.91 -41.81 3.71
C LEU A 205 24.84 -41.74 2.51
N LYS A 206 24.72 -40.72 1.66
CA LYS A 206 25.62 -40.47 0.53
C LYS A 206 27.08 -40.35 1.01
N ASN A 207 27.37 -39.57 2.04
CA ASN A 207 28.70 -39.34 2.56
C ASN A 207 29.28 -40.63 3.14
N ILE A 208 28.51 -41.43 3.87
CA ILE A 208 28.92 -42.74 4.41
C ILE A 208 29.23 -43.69 3.28
N LEU A 209 28.38 -43.79 2.26
CA LEU A 209 28.63 -44.67 1.08
C LEU A 209 29.91 -44.28 0.37
N ILE A 210 30.18 -43.01 0.17
CA ILE A 210 31.43 -42.51 -0.45
C ILE A 210 32.62 -42.87 0.41
N THR A 211 32.54 -42.72 1.72
CA THR A 211 33.62 -43.03 2.66
C THR A 211 33.93 -44.53 2.64
N VAL A 212 32.92 -45.39 2.71
CA VAL A 212 33.07 -46.84 2.65
C VAL A 212 33.67 -47.30 1.30
N LEU A 213 33.16 -46.75 0.20
CA LEU A 213 33.68 -47.03 -1.14
C LEU A 213 35.15 -46.60 -1.26
N SER A 214 35.50 -45.40 -0.81
CA SER A 214 36.89 -44.91 -0.84
C SER A 214 37.80 -45.76 0.03
N ALA A 215 37.40 -46.17 1.24
CA ALA A 215 38.17 -47.07 2.08
C ALA A 215 38.39 -48.46 1.42
N THR A 216 37.35 -48.98 0.78
CA THR A 216 37.43 -50.27 0.05
C THR A 216 38.45 -50.18 -1.10
N LEU A 217 38.46 -49.08 -1.84
CA LEU A 217 39.43 -48.87 -2.94
C LEU A 217 40.86 -48.70 -2.41
N VAL A 218 41.06 -48.13 -1.22
CA VAL A 218 42.39 -48.10 -0.57
C VAL A 218 42.86 -49.51 -0.19
N ILE A 219 42.01 -50.35 0.38
CA ILE A 219 42.33 -51.71 0.76
C ILE A 219 42.71 -52.56 -0.50
N LYS A 220 42.02 -52.33 -1.63
CA LYS A 220 42.33 -52.96 -2.90
C LYS A 220 43.58 -52.42 -3.58
N GLY A 221 44.17 -51.35 -3.06
CA GLY A 221 45.37 -50.72 -3.64
C GLY A 221 45.08 -49.86 -4.89
N GLU A 222 43.81 -49.59 -5.22
CA GLU A 222 43.42 -48.79 -6.39
C GLU A 222 43.63 -47.29 -6.16
N ILE A 223 43.51 -46.83 -4.90
CA ILE A 223 43.80 -45.45 -4.51
C ILE A 223 44.68 -45.42 -3.26
N THR A 224 45.39 -44.30 -3.05
CA THR A 224 46.21 -44.11 -1.84
C THR A 224 45.38 -43.53 -0.71
N LEU A 225 45.86 -43.68 0.55
CA LEU A 225 45.25 -43.05 1.71
C LEU A 225 45.15 -41.52 1.56
N GLY A 226 46.16 -40.89 0.95
CA GLY A 226 46.15 -39.46 0.64
C GLY A 226 45.04 -39.08 -0.34
N MET A 227 44.76 -39.93 -1.35
CA MET A 227 43.63 -39.73 -2.27
C MET A 227 42.29 -39.86 -1.56
N MET A 228 42.12 -40.81 -0.64
CA MET A 228 40.91 -40.95 0.17
C MET A 228 40.64 -39.69 1.01
N LEU A 229 41.67 -39.14 1.66
CA LEU A 229 41.53 -37.88 2.42
C LEU A 229 41.17 -36.69 1.52
N ALA A 230 41.79 -36.63 0.30
CA ALA A 230 41.46 -35.61 -0.69
C ALA A 230 39.99 -35.72 -1.15
N ILE A 231 39.50 -36.93 -1.44
CA ILE A 231 38.11 -37.20 -1.82
C ILE A 231 37.16 -36.75 -0.69
N SER A 232 37.45 -37.12 0.55
CA SER A 232 36.63 -36.71 1.71
C SER A 232 36.55 -35.18 1.86
N TYR A 233 37.69 -34.51 1.65
CA TYR A 233 37.73 -33.05 1.64
C TYR A 233 36.90 -32.45 0.50
N ILE A 234 37.03 -32.95 -0.73
CA ILE A 234 36.30 -32.48 -1.91
C ILE A 234 34.79 -32.68 -1.73
N VAL A 235 34.35 -33.82 -1.23
CA VAL A 235 32.95 -34.13 -0.94
C VAL A 235 32.40 -33.14 0.10
N GLY A 236 33.20 -32.85 1.15
CA GLY A 236 32.87 -31.82 2.13
C GLY A 236 32.65 -30.42 1.50
N GLN A 237 33.55 -30.03 0.56
CA GLN A 237 33.43 -28.77 -0.17
C GLN A 237 32.23 -28.73 -1.14
N LEU A 238 31.82 -29.86 -1.68
CA LEU A 238 30.66 -29.98 -2.58
C LEU A 238 29.30 -29.92 -1.87
N ASN A 239 29.21 -30.25 -0.57
CA ASN A 239 27.96 -30.24 0.17
C ASN A 239 27.37 -28.81 0.33
N SER A 240 28.22 -27.80 0.52
CA SER A 240 27.79 -26.40 0.64
C SER A 240 27.16 -25.87 -0.66
N PRO A 241 27.79 -25.97 -1.84
CA PRO A 241 27.18 -25.61 -3.12
C PRO A 241 25.81 -26.26 -3.37
N ILE A 242 25.67 -27.55 -3.08
CA ILE A 242 24.39 -28.25 -3.25
C ILE A 242 23.31 -27.66 -2.33
N SER A 243 23.64 -27.44 -1.06
CA SER A 243 22.71 -26.82 -0.13
C SER A 243 22.31 -25.40 -0.56
N GLN A 244 23.23 -24.62 -1.11
CA GLN A 244 22.94 -23.28 -1.63
C GLN A 244 22.03 -23.32 -2.87
N LEU A 245 22.25 -24.26 -3.80
CA LEU A 245 21.36 -24.47 -4.95
C LEU A 245 19.94 -24.84 -4.53
N ILE A 246 19.80 -25.70 -3.51
CA ILE A 246 18.50 -26.10 -2.98
C ILE A 246 17.79 -24.93 -2.27
N ASN A 247 18.53 -24.16 -1.48
CA ASN A 247 17.97 -22.97 -0.84
C ASN A 247 17.51 -21.94 -1.88
N PHE A 248 18.27 -21.79 -2.97
CA PHE A 248 17.86 -20.93 -4.08
C PHE A 248 16.54 -21.38 -4.70
N VAL A 249 16.30 -22.67 -4.89
CA VAL A 249 15.01 -23.16 -5.41
C VAL A 249 13.85 -22.78 -4.49
N ARG A 250 14.06 -22.84 -3.17
CA ARG A 250 13.06 -22.39 -2.17
C ARG A 250 12.83 -20.89 -2.25
N GLU A 251 13.90 -20.10 -2.25
CA GLU A 251 13.83 -18.64 -2.32
C GLU A 251 13.22 -18.17 -3.65
N TYR A 252 13.52 -18.86 -4.74
CA TYR A 252 12.90 -18.62 -6.05
C TYR A 252 11.38 -18.86 -6.00
N GLN A 253 10.94 -19.94 -5.35
CA GLN A 253 9.52 -20.19 -5.14
C GLN A 253 8.86 -19.08 -4.31
N ASP A 254 9.49 -18.68 -3.19
CA ASP A 254 8.99 -17.64 -2.30
C ASP A 254 8.89 -16.29 -3.05
N ALA A 255 9.92 -15.94 -3.85
CA ALA A 255 9.91 -14.73 -4.65
C ALA A 255 8.87 -14.78 -5.78
N LYS A 256 8.67 -15.94 -6.43
CA LYS A 256 7.63 -16.13 -7.44
C LYS A 256 6.24 -15.90 -6.85
N ILE A 257 5.94 -16.48 -5.68
CA ILE A 257 4.67 -16.26 -4.98
C ILE A 257 4.48 -14.78 -4.64
N SER A 258 5.55 -14.10 -4.18
CA SER A 258 5.51 -12.67 -3.90
C SER A 258 5.29 -11.84 -5.17
N LEU A 259 5.92 -12.21 -6.28
CA LEU A 259 5.73 -11.56 -7.57
C LEU A 259 4.30 -11.72 -8.10
N ASP A 260 3.73 -12.92 -8.00
CA ASP A 260 2.34 -13.18 -8.41
C ASP A 260 1.36 -12.30 -7.60
N ARG A 261 1.57 -12.17 -6.27
CA ARG A 261 0.78 -11.30 -5.40
C ARG A 261 0.93 -9.80 -5.73
N LEU A 262 2.15 -9.36 -6.03
CA LEU A 262 2.39 -7.97 -6.46
C LEU A 262 1.77 -7.72 -7.83
N GLY A 263 1.81 -8.73 -8.72
CA GLY A 263 1.18 -8.70 -10.03
C GLY A 263 -0.33 -8.44 -9.96
N GLU A 264 -1.03 -8.90 -8.91
CA GLU A 264 -2.44 -8.58 -8.69
C GLU A 264 -2.71 -7.07 -8.57
N ILE A 265 -1.76 -6.29 -8.04
CA ILE A 265 -1.84 -4.83 -7.96
C ILE A 265 -1.33 -4.18 -9.24
N HIS A 266 -0.18 -4.62 -9.75
CA HIS A 266 0.41 -4.04 -10.96
C HIS A 266 -0.46 -4.22 -12.21
N ASN A 267 -1.18 -5.34 -12.31
CA ASN A 267 -2.09 -5.64 -13.43
C ASN A 267 -3.47 -4.98 -13.30
N LYS A 268 -3.77 -4.33 -12.17
CA LYS A 268 -4.99 -3.52 -12.06
C LYS A 268 -4.91 -2.33 -12.99
N GLU A 269 -6.04 -1.99 -13.61
CA GLU A 269 -6.16 -0.79 -14.42
C GLU A 269 -5.88 0.45 -13.56
N ASN A 270 -5.15 1.38 -14.14
CA ASN A 270 -4.93 2.68 -13.51
C ASN A 270 -6.24 3.47 -13.50
N GLU A 271 -6.37 4.42 -12.57
CA GLU A 271 -7.51 5.32 -12.50
C GLU A 271 -7.69 6.10 -13.81
N GLU A 272 -6.59 6.38 -14.50
CA GLU A 272 -6.57 7.10 -15.76
C GLU A 272 -5.58 6.49 -16.76
N ASP A 273 -6.05 6.24 -17.97
CA ASP A 273 -5.19 6.04 -19.14
C ASP A 273 -5.08 7.39 -19.86
N THR A 274 -3.98 8.10 -19.61
CA THR A 274 -3.77 9.48 -20.06
C THR A 274 -3.75 9.66 -21.57
N ALA A 275 -3.54 8.61 -22.35
CA ALA A 275 -3.39 8.68 -23.80
C ALA A 275 -4.69 9.02 -24.56
N GLN A 276 -5.86 8.91 -23.91
CA GLN A 276 -7.17 9.06 -24.57
C GLN A 276 -8.11 10.10 -23.92
N LYS A 277 -7.64 10.84 -22.90
CA LYS A 277 -8.50 11.75 -22.12
C LYS A 277 -8.38 13.20 -22.59
N ILE A 278 -9.52 13.91 -22.53
CA ILE A 278 -9.61 15.33 -22.89
C ILE A 278 -9.01 16.15 -21.74
N SER A 279 -8.03 17.00 -22.07
CA SER A 279 -7.40 17.93 -21.12
C SER A 279 -7.80 19.38 -21.37
N ASP A 280 -8.26 19.70 -22.58
CA ASP A 280 -8.75 21.04 -22.93
C ASP A 280 -10.27 21.07 -22.75
N ILE A 281 -10.74 21.74 -21.70
CA ILE A 281 -12.15 21.82 -21.31
C ILE A 281 -12.54 23.27 -21.03
N ASN A 282 -13.79 23.61 -21.32
CA ASN A 282 -14.34 24.90 -20.88
C ASN A 282 -14.64 24.83 -19.38
N TYR A 283 -13.95 25.69 -18.60
CA TYR A 283 -14.06 25.73 -17.14
C TYR A 283 -15.38 26.32 -16.63
N ASP A 284 -16.15 27.05 -17.46
CA ASP A 284 -17.42 27.66 -17.09
C ASP A 284 -18.60 26.88 -17.71
N SER A 285 -18.63 25.58 -17.47
CA SER A 285 -19.65 24.67 -18.01
C SER A 285 -20.55 24.10 -16.93
N ASP A 286 -21.80 23.86 -17.27
CA ASP A 286 -22.75 23.18 -16.40
C ASP A 286 -22.35 21.72 -16.20
N LEU A 287 -22.62 21.18 -14.98
CA LEU A 287 -22.56 19.76 -14.73
C LEU A 287 -23.96 19.16 -14.92
N LYS A 288 -24.07 18.15 -15.76
CA LYS A 288 -25.33 17.49 -16.07
C LYS A 288 -25.24 16.00 -15.78
N LEU A 289 -26.20 15.49 -15.00
CA LEU A 289 -26.41 14.06 -14.80
C LEU A 289 -27.59 13.62 -15.66
N GLU A 290 -27.44 12.52 -16.39
CA GLU A 290 -28.50 11.91 -17.20
C GLU A 290 -28.72 10.48 -16.79
N ARG A 291 -29.85 10.20 -16.16
CA ARG A 291 -30.28 8.87 -15.67
C ARG A 291 -29.21 8.13 -14.86
N VAL A 292 -28.52 8.86 -14.00
CA VAL A 292 -27.39 8.34 -13.21
C VAL A 292 -27.88 7.43 -12.11
N SER A 293 -27.42 6.17 -12.12
CA SER A 293 -27.62 5.21 -11.04
C SER A 293 -26.26 4.73 -10.53
N PHE A 294 -26.18 4.53 -9.20
CA PHE A 294 -24.93 4.11 -8.55
C PHE A 294 -25.16 3.20 -7.34
N ARG A 295 -24.26 2.22 -7.18
CA ARG A 295 -24.07 1.41 -5.98
C ARG A 295 -22.57 1.21 -5.68
N TYR A 296 -22.22 1.04 -4.42
CA TYR A 296 -20.86 0.70 -4.04
C TYR A 296 -20.52 -0.75 -4.40
N THR A 297 -19.25 -0.99 -4.69
CA THR A 297 -18.74 -2.35 -4.99
C THR A 297 -19.00 -3.26 -3.79
N GLY A 298 -19.62 -4.42 -4.03
CA GLY A 298 -19.99 -5.38 -2.98
C GLY A 298 -21.35 -5.15 -2.32
N SER A 299 -22.11 -4.13 -2.76
CA SER A 299 -23.51 -3.92 -2.34
C SER A 299 -24.45 -4.19 -3.51
N ASP A 300 -25.57 -4.84 -3.23
CA ASP A 300 -26.64 -5.06 -4.21
C ASP A 300 -27.66 -3.91 -4.26
N THR A 301 -27.62 -3.01 -3.25
CA THR A 301 -28.58 -1.91 -3.15
C THR A 301 -28.07 -0.66 -3.87
N LEU A 302 -28.89 -0.04 -4.71
CA LEU A 302 -28.63 1.25 -5.31
C LEU A 302 -28.66 2.34 -4.23
N VAL A 303 -27.63 3.18 -4.23
CA VAL A 303 -27.52 4.36 -3.36
C VAL A 303 -28.06 5.60 -4.06
N LEU A 304 -27.90 5.66 -5.39
CA LEU A 304 -28.52 6.66 -6.25
C LEU A 304 -29.23 5.96 -7.38
N GLU A 305 -30.43 6.43 -7.73
CA GLU A 305 -31.30 5.76 -8.67
C GLU A 305 -31.93 6.75 -9.65
N ASN A 306 -31.59 6.60 -10.93
CA ASN A 306 -32.11 7.34 -12.07
C ASN A 306 -32.13 8.87 -11.85
N LEU A 307 -30.98 9.45 -11.50
CA LEU A 307 -30.84 10.89 -11.24
C LEU A 307 -30.71 11.68 -12.53
N ASP A 308 -31.60 12.63 -12.74
CA ASP A 308 -31.52 13.67 -13.76
C ASP A 308 -31.35 15.03 -13.06
N LEU A 309 -30.22 15.71 -13.28
CA LEU A 309 -29.89 16.96 -12.62
C LEU A 309 -29.00 17.84 -13.50
N ILE A 310 -29.29 19.13 -13.54
CA ILE A 310 -28.40 20.14 -14.11
C ILE A 310 -27.94 21.03 -12.95
N ILE A 311 -26.63 21.13 -12.77
CA ILE A 311 -25.96 22.04 -11.83
C ILE A 311 -25.42 23.20 -12.66
N PRO A 312 -26.00 24.39 -12.58
CA PRO A 312 -25.60 25.51 -13.41
C PRO A 312 -24.22 26.04 -13.02
N SER A 313 -23.44 26.42 -14.03
CA SER A 313 -22.13 27.04 -13.83
C SER A 313 -22.24 28.38 -13.11
N ASN A 314 -21.20 28.74 -12.36
CA ASN A 314 -21.11 30.00 -11.60
C ASN A 314 -22.31 30.26 -10.68
N LYS A 315 -22.91 29.19 -10.13
CA LYS A 315 -24.05 29.21 -9.21
C LYS A 315 -23.79 28.32 -8.01
N VAL A 316 -24.50 28.62 -6.93
CA VAL A 316 -24.49 27.81 -5.71
C VAL A 316 -25.66 26.82 -5.73
N THR A 317 -25.37 25.54 -5.77
CA THR A 317 -26.33 24.44 -5.68
C THR A 317 -26.22 23.78 -4.32
N ALA A 318 -27.28 23.82 -3.52
CA ALA A 318 -27.38 23.15 -2.22
C ALA A 318 -28.06 21.77 -2.39
N ILE A 319 -27.45 20.72 -1.87
CA ILE A 319 -28.03 19.38 -1.79
C ILE A 319 -28.49 19.13 -0.35
N VAL A 320 -29.76 18.88 -0.16
CA VAL A 320 -30.38 18.63 1.16
C VAL A 320 -31.12 17.29 1.14
N GLY A 321 -31.39 16.77 2.32
CA GLY A 321 -32.12 15.50 2.48
C GLY A 321 -31.80 14.83 3.81
N VAL A 322 -32.54 13.79 4.16
CA VAL A 322 -32.30 13.00 5.37
C VAL A 322 -30.94 12.33 5.35
N SER A 323 -30.42 11.90 6.52
CA SER A 323 -29.20 11.11 6.58
C SER A 323 -29.39 9.81 5.81
N GLY A 324 -28.37 9.40 5.03
CA GLY A 324 -28.44 8.22 4.18
C GLY A 324 -29.16 8.41 2.84
N SER A 325 -29.62 9.61 2.48
CA SER A 325 -30.30 9.84 1.18
C SER A 325 -29.39 9.82 -0.05
N GLY A 326 -28.05 9.71 0.11
CA GLY A 326 -27.08 9.64 -1.01
C GLY A 326 -26.33 10.92 -1.31
N LYS A 327 -26.44 11.99 -0.49
CA LYS A 327 -25.81 13.32 -0.72
C LYS A 327 -24.31 13.27 -0.91
N SER A 328 -23.58 12.67 0.03
CA SER A 328 -22.11 12.54 -0.06
C SER A 328 -21.67 11.60 -1.20
N THR A 329 -22.51 10.62 -1.55
CA THR A 329 -22.28 9.75 -2.71
C THR A 329 -22.40 10.53 -4.02
N LEU A 330 -23.39 11.43 -4.11
CA LEU A 330 -23.53 12.31 -5.28
C LEU A 330 -22.31 13.21 -5.46
N ILE A 331 -21.80 13.83 -4.38
CA ILE A 331 -20.53 14.60 -4.43
C ILE A 331 -19.38 13.72 -4.93
N LYS A 332 -19.21 12.51 -4.39
CA LYS A 332 -18.14 11.60 -4.79
C LYS A 332 -18.21 11.22 -6.28
N LEU A 333 -19.40 11.06 -6.85
CA LEU A 333 -19.60 10.86 -8.28
C LEU A 333 -19.21 12.09 -9.10
N LEU A 334 -19.67 13.28 -8.70
CA LEU A 334 -19.32 14.53 -9.35
C LEU A 334 -17.82 14.82 -9.32
N MET A 335 -17.13 14.41 -8.24
CA MET A 335 -15.68 14.48 -8.11
C MET A 335 -14.94 13.37 -8.87
N LYS A 336 -15.68 12.49 -9.54
CA LYS A 336 -15.10 11.37 -10.29
C LYS A 336 -14.28 10.41 -9.42
N TYR A 337 -14.71 10.20 -8.13
CA TYR A 337 -14.15 9.13 -7.28
C TYR A 337 -14.66 7.76 -7.71
N TYR A 338 -15.88 7.74 -8.24
CA TYR A 338 -16.56 6.56 -8.77
C TYR A 338 -17.20 6.93 -10.10
N SER A 339 -17.34 5.93 -10.99
CA SER A 339 -18.15 6.04 -12.19
C SER A 339 -19.56 5.51 -11.93
N PRO A 340 -20.61 6.09 -12.54
CA PRO A 340 -21.97 5.57 -12.43
C PRO A 340 -22.05 4.17 -13.06
N ILE A 341 -23.02 3.36 -12.59
CA ILE A 341 -23.29 2.04 -13.16
C ILE A 341 -24.18 2.19 -14.40
N GLU A 342 -25.12 3.13 -14.35
CA GLU A 342 -26.00 3.50 -15.46
C GLU A 342 -26.06 5.01 -15.57
N GLY A 343 -26.28 5.48 -16.80
CA GLY A 343 -26.31 6.90 -17.12
C GLY A 343 -24.92 7.51 -17.23
N ASP A 344 -24.87 8.82 -17.45
CA ASP A 344 -23.64 9.55 -17.69
C ASP A 344 -23.65 10.89 -16.93
N VAL A 345 -22.46 11.34 -16.55
CA VAL A 345 -22.21 12.69 -16.03
C VAL A 345 -21.49 13.49 -17.12
N PHE A 346 -21.98 14.70 -17.39
CA PHE A 346 -21.40 15.58 -18.41
C PHE A 346 -20.87 16.86 -17.77
N LEU A 347 -19.78 17.36 -18.35
CA LEU A 347 -19.25 18.70 -18.13
C LEU A 347 -19.42 19.46 -19.46
N GLY A 348 -20.42 20.34 -19.52
CA GLY A 348 -20.86 20.94 -20.78
C GLY A 348 -21.29 19.89 -21.79
N THR A 349 -20.55 19.79 -22.90
CA THR A 349 -20.79 18.82 -23.97
C THR A 349 -20.01 17.51 -23.81
N HIS A 350 -19.06 17.46 -22.90
CA HIS A 350 -18.17 16.31 -22.73
C HIS A 350 -18.63 15.39 -21.60
N LYS A 351 -18.62 14.07 -21.85
CA LYS A 351 -18.78 13.12 -20.76
C LYS A 351 -17.63 13.29 -19.78
N LEU A 352 -17.93 13.39 -18.49
CA LEU A 352 -16.95 13.59 -17.43
C LEU A 352 -15.93 12.44 -17.38
N ASP A 353 -16.34 11.22 -17.71
CA ASP A 353 -15.47 10.07 -17.82
C ASP A 353 -14.37 10.22 -18.88
N ASN A 354 -14.62 11.00 -19.93
CA ASN A 354 -13.65 11.30 -20.99
C ASN A 354 -12.70 12.46 -20.64
N VAL A 355 -13.00 13.24 -19.61
CA VAL A 355 -12.12 14.30 -19.10
C VAL A 355 -11.01 13.70 -18.27
N SER A 356 -9.77 14.22 -18.42
CA SER A 356 -8.64 13.81 -17.58
C SER A 356 -8.93 14.02 -16.10
N GLN A 357 -8.65 13.00 -15.28
CA GLN A 357 -8.76 13.07 -13.80
C GLN A 357 -7.90 14.20 -13.25
N LYS A 358 -6.67 14.30 -13.74
CA LYS A 358 -5.73 15.33 -13.32
C LYS A 358 -6.25 16.71 -13.63
N THR A 359 -6.78 16.93 -14.86
CA THR A 359 -7.38 18.20 -15.29
C THR A 359 -8.61 18.51 -14.44
N TRP A 360 -9.53 17.56 -14.29
CA TRP A 360 -10.73 17.76 -13.46
C TRP A 360 -10.38 18.11 -12.03
N ARG A 361 -9.52 17.30 -11.39
CA ARG A 361 -9.09 17.57 -10.02
C ARG A 361 -8.32 18.88 -9.87
N SER A 362 -7.59 19.34 -10.89
CA SER A 362 -6.86 20.61 -10.81
C SER A 362 -7.78 21.84 -10.65
N ILE A 363 -8.99 21.78 -11.22
CA ILE A 363 -9.98 22.86 -11.14
C ILE A 363 -11.02 22.67 -10.05
N CYS A 364 -11.00 21.57 -9.31
CA CYS A 364 -11.89 21.28 -8.20
C CYS A 364 -11.25 21.57 -6.85
N GLY A 365 -11.96 22.26 -5.97
CA GLY A 365 -11.65 22.38 -4.54
C GLY A 365 -12.66 21.56 -3.72
N VAL A 366 -12.17 20.86 -2.70
CA VAL A 366 -13.01 19.90 -1.97
C VAL A 366 -12.80 20.02 -0.48
N VAL A 367 -13.90 20.08 0.26
CA VAL A 367 -13.93 19.94 1.71
C VAL A 367 -14.88 18.81 2.05
N MET A 368 -14.32 17.65 2.39
CA MET A 368 -15.10 16.49 2.83
C MET A 368 -15.40 16.56 4.32
N GLN A 369 -16.43 15.86 4.76
CA GLN A 369 -16.83 15.75 6.16
C GLN A 369 -15.66 15.23 7.03
N GLU A 370 -14.96 14.19 6.56
CA GLU A 370 -13.76 13.64 7.18
C GLU A 370 -12.54 13.91 6.30
N GLY A 371 -11.90 15.08 6.50
CA GLY A 371 -10.66 15.41 5.81
C GLY A 371 -9.43 14.92 6.59
N TYR A 372 -8.36 14.59 5.88
CA TYR A 372 -7.10 14.12 6.48
C TYR A 372 -6.11 15.27 6.66
N ILE A 373 -5.48 15.34 7.85
CA ILE A 373 -4.38 16.25 8.17
C ILE A 373 -3.09 15.43 8.18
N PHE A 374 -2.15 15.83 7.32
CA PHE A 374 -0.84 15.18 7.25
C PHE A 374 0.05 15.64 8.40
N ASN A 375 0.97 14.77 8.80
CA ASN A 375 1.98 15.09 9.82
C ASN A 375 3.07 15.99 9.22
N ASP A 376 2.72 17.27 9.01
CA ASP A 376 3.55 18.29 8.37
C ASP A 376 3.21 19.68 8.92
N THR A 377 3.84 20.73 8.40
CA THR A 377 3.54 22.11 8.77
C THR A 377 2.13 22.53 8.35
N ILE A 378 1.60 23.57 8.98
CA ILE A 378 0.32 24.17 8.60
C ILE A 378 0.36 24.62 7.13
N ALA A 379 1.46 25.29 6.73
CA ALA A 379 1.62 25.78 5.37
C ALA A 379 1.57 24.66 4.34
N HIS A 380 2.29 23.55 4.53
CA HIS A 380 2.25 22.39 3.64
C HIS A 380 0.91 21.64 3.67
N ASN A 381 0.21 21.64 4.81
CA ASN A 381 -1.14 21.09 4.87
C ASN A 381 -2.17 21.90 4.09
N ILE A 382 -1.99 23.21 3.95
CA ILE A 382 -2.86 24.08 3.13
C ILE A 382 -2.45 23.99 1.66
N ALA A 383 -1.16 24.12 1.35
CA ALA A 383 -0.61 24.12 -0.01
C ALA A 383 -0.19 22.71 -0.47
N ILE A 384 -1.06 21.71 -0.31
CA ILE A 384 -0.76 20.33 -0.69
C ILE A 384 -0.51 20.24 -2.21
N GLY A 385 0.62 19.63 -2.59
CA GLY A 385 0.99 19.37 -3.98
C GLY A 385 1.79 20.50 -4.64
N GLU A 386 2.15 21.54 -3.90
CA GLU A 386 3.05 22.59 -4.37
C GLU A 386 4.40 22.52 -3.66
N ASP A 387 5.51 22.49 -4.43
CA ASP A 387 6.87 22.53 -3.89
C ASP A 387 7.21 23.94 -3.36
N TYR A 388 6.63 24.98 -3.94
CA TYR A 388 6.81 26.37 -3.55
C TYR A 388 5.49 27.00 -3.15
N ILE A 389 5.37 27.38 -1.88
CA ILE A 389 4.16 27.95 -1.31
C ILE A 389 4.05 29.43 -1.64
N ASP A 390 2.99 29.81 -2.34
CA ASP A 390 2.64 31.20 -2.59
C ASP A 390 2.10 31.84 -1.31
N LYS A 391 2.85 32.81 -0.76
CA LYS A 391 2.53 33.44 0.50
C LYS A 391 1.27 34.32 0.45
N GLU A 392 0.99 34.95 -0.71
CA GLU A 392 -0.21 35.79 -0.87
C GLU A 392 -1.47 34.95 -0.95
N LYS A 393 -1.44 33.86 -1.75
CA LYS A 393 -2.52 32.88 -1.78
C LYS A 393 -2.75 32.22 -0.42
N LEU A 394 -1.66 31.90 0.30
CA LEU A 394 -1.74 31.30 1.63
C LEU A 394 -2.42 32.25 2.62
N ALA A 395 -2.01 33.52 2.65
CA ALA A 395 -2.59 34.53 3.53
C ALA A 395 -4.08 34.76 3.23
N LYS A 396 -4.45 34.85 1.93
CA LYS A 396 -5.85 34.95 1.49
C LYS A 396 -6.69 33.74 1.91
N ALA A 397 -6.18 32.54 1.70
CA ALA A 397 -6.88 31.30 2.05
C ALA A 397 -7.11 31.18 3.56
N VAL A 398 -6.11 31.52 4.36
CA VAL A 398 -6.16 31.51 5.82
C VAL A 398 -7.12 32.56 6.35
N ASP A 399 -7.19 33.75 5.73
CA ASP A 399 -8.15 34.79 6.09
C ASP A 399 -9.59 34.36 5.78
N ILE A 400 -9.86 33.83 4.58
CA ILE A 400 -11.20 33.36 4.19
C ILE A 400 -11.67 32.23 5.13
N ALA A 401 -10.79 31.31 5.48
CA ALA A 401 -11.08 30.23 6.42
C ALA A 401 -11.19 30.68 7.88
N ASN A 402 -10.98 31.98 8.17
CA ASN A 402 -11.02 32.56 9.51
C ASN A 402 -10.17 31.81 10.54
N ILE A 403 -8.94 31.38 10.14
CA ILE A 403 -8.01 30.63 11.00
C ILE A 403 -6.69 31.40 11.28
N LYS A 404 -6.58 32.62 10.78
CA LYS A 404 -5.37 33.45 10.86
C LYS A 404 -4.90 33.67 12.30
N ASP A 405 -5.77 34.12 13.18
CA ASP A 405 -5.44 34.46 14.58
C ASP A 405 -4.92 33.21 15.32
N PHE A 406 -5.52 32.05 15.06
CA PHE A 406 -5.03 30.79 15.63
C PHE A 406 -3.62 30.47 15.13
N ILE A 407 -3.35 30.58 13.83
CA ILE A 407 -2.03 30.26 13.26
C ILE A 407 -0.97 31.24 13.79
N GLU A 408 -1.27 32.51 13.84
CA GLU A 408 -0.35 33.56 14.33
C GLU A 408 -0.12 33.50 15.85
N SER A 409 -1.03 32.91 16.61
CA SER A 409 -0.83 32.66 18.06
C SER A 409 0.16 31.54 18.35
N LEU A 410 0.50 30.71 17.36
CA LEU A 410 1.42 29.59 17.52
C LEU A 410 2.88 30.05 17.43
N PRO A 411 3.81 29.47 18.23
CA PRO A 411 5.21 29.91 18.29
C PRO A 411 5.95 29.90 16.95
N LEU A 412 5.63 28.95 16.05
CA LEU A 412 6.23 28.83 14.73
C LEU A 412 5.26 29.25 13.61
N SER A 413 4.08 29.81 13.98
CA SER A 413 3.06 30.26 13.04
C SER A 413 2.81 29.22 11.93
N TYR A 414 2.92 29.59 10.65
CA TYR A 414 2.70 28.70 9.50
C TYR A 414 3.63 27.49 9.44
N ASN A 415 4.80 27.55 10.08
CA ASN A 415 5.78 26.46 10.14
C ASN A 415 5.51 25.48 11.30
N THR A 416 4.47 25.69 12.07
CA THR A 416 4.09 24.79 13.16
C THR A 416 3.65 23.44 12.58
N LYS A 417 4.28 22.36 13.06
CA LYS A 417 3.89 20.98 12.71
C LYS A 417 2.59 20.63 13.40
N ILE A 418 1.68 20.02 12.64
CA ILE A 418 0.37 19.54 13.08
C ILE A 418 0.22 18.07 12.67
N GLY A 419 -0.77 17.38 13.22
CA GLY A 419 -0.98 15.96 12.99
C GLY A 419 -0.61 15.11 14.20
N MET A 420 -0.31 13.83 14.01
CA MET A 420 -0.06 12.89 15.11
C MET A 420 1.19 13.23 15.95
N GLU A 421 2.22 13.81 15.35
CA GLU A 421 3.50 14.17 16.00
C GLU A 421 3.60 15.66 16.34
N GLY A 422 2.57 16.44 16.00
CA GLY A 422 2.54 17.89 16.19
C GLY A 422 1.48 18.34 17.18
N ILE A 423 1.13 19.62 17.07
CA ILE A 423 0.03 20.19 17.87
C ILE A 423 -1.29 19.61 17.40
N GLY A 424 -2.08 19.07 18.33
CA GLY A 424 -3.44 18.63 18.07
C GLY A 424 -4.36 19.79 17.71
N LEU A 425 -5.23 19.58 16.71
CA LEU A 425 -6.23 20.54 16.29
C LEU A 425 -7.59 20.17 16.86
N SER A 426 -8.36 21.17 17.29
CA SER A 426 -9.79 20.97 17.54
C SER A 426 -10.51 20.65 16.22
N THR A 427 -11.69 20.00 16.30
CA THR A 427 -12.48 19.65 15.11
C THR A 427 -12.80 20.88 14.26
N GLY A 428 -13.13 22.01 14.88
CA GLY A 428 -13.37 23.28 14.17
C GLY A 428 -12.11 23.86 13.52
N GLN A 429 -10.93 23.76 14.18
CA GLN A 429 -9.65 24.18 13.58
C GLN A 429 -9.27 23.30 12.40
N LYS A 430 -9.45 21.98 12.54
CA LYS A 430 -9.25 21.03 11.44
C LYS A 430 -10.13 21.37 10.23
N GLN A 431 -11.41 21.65 10.46
CA GLN A 431 -12.36 21.99 9.41
C GLN A 431 -12.00 23.30 8.71
N ARG A 432 -11.61 24.35 9.46
CA ARG A 432 -11.12 25.63 8.90
C ARG A 432 -9.85 25.45 8.08
N LEU A 433 -8.94 24.59 8.51
CA LEU A 433 -7.73 24.27 7.75
C LEU A 433 -8.05 23.57 6.42
N LEU A 434 -9.05 22.68 6.41
CA LEU A 434 -9.51 22.02 5.18
C LEU A 434 -10.20 23.01 4.23
N ILE A 435 -10.93 24.00 4.77
CA ILE A 435 -11.47 25.12 3.98
C ILE A 435 -10.32 25.93 3.38
N ALA A 436 -9.32 26.33 4.18
CA ALA A 436 -8.13 27.04 3.68
C ALA A 436 -7.43 26.28 2.54
N ARG A 437 -7.29 24.94 2.66
CA ARG A 437 -6.75 24.07 1.62
C ARG A 437 -7.53 24.15 0.31
N ALA A 438 -8.86 24.11 0.39
CA ALA A 438 -9.72 24.20 -0.79
C ALA A 438 -9.65 25.59 -1.44
N VAL A 439 -9.63 26.65 -0.63
CA VAL A 439 -9.51 28.03 -1.09
C VAL A 439 -8.14 28.36 -1.70
N TYR A 440 -7.05 27.85 -1.11
CA TYR A 440 -5.68 28.06 -1.60
C TYR A 440 -5.50 27.62 -3.06
N LYS A 441 -6.18 26.55 -3.43
CA LYS A 441 -6.14 26.00 -4.79
C LYS A 441 -6.77 26.92 -5.85
N ASP A 442 -7.60 27.88 -5.43
CA ASP A 442 -8.37 28.80 -6.29
C ASP A 442 -9.18 28.09 -7.39
N PRO A 443 -10.05 27.14 -7.02
CA PRO A 443 -10.73 26.26 -7.95
C PRO A 443 -11.92 26.94 -8.66
N LYS A 444 -12.34 26.40 -9.82
CA LYS A 444 -13.58 26.78 -10.51
C LYS A 444 -14.81 26.04 -9.98
N TYR A 445 -14.63 24.81 -9.54
CA TYR A 445 -15.68 23.98 -8.94
C TYR A 445 -15.34 23.71 -7.47
N LEU A 446 -16.30 23.99 -6.59
CA LEU A 446 -16.15 23.79 -5.16
C LEU A 446 -17.17 22.77 -4.66
N PHE A 447 -16.70 21.79 -3.92
CA PHE A 447 -17.52 20.76 -3.31
C PHE A 447 -17.35 20.81 -1.79
N PHE A 448 -18.46 21.08 -1.09
CA PHE A 448 -18.49 21.12 0.36
C PHE A 448 -19.43 20.04 0.89
N ASP A 449 -18.89 19.06 1.60
CA ASP A 449 -19.66 18.01 2.28
C ASP A 449 -19.66 18.30 3.78
N GLU A 450 -20.73 18.93 4.28
CA GLU A 450 -20.90 19.30 5.70
C GLU A 450 -19.74 20.13 6.28
N ALA A 451 -19.11 20.96 5.48
CA ALA A 451 -17.85 21.64 5.80
C ALA A 451 -17.94 22.65 6.97
N THR A 452 -19.13 22.99 7.47
CA THR A 452 -19.31 23.92 8.59
C THR A 452 -19.95 23.28 9.81
N SER A 453 -20.23 21.98 9.80
CA SER A 453 -20.98 21.27 10.84
C SER A 453 -20.33 21.33 12.24
N ALA A 454 -19.02 21.38 12.33
CA ALA A 454 -18.25 21.41 13.59
C ALA A 454 -17.86 22.85 14.03
N LEU A 455 -18.36 23.87 13.36
CA LEU A 455 -18.05 25.26 13.70
C LEU A 455 -19.07 25.80 14.72
N ASP A 456 -18.60 26.63 15.63
CA ASP A 456 -19.47 27.44 16.50
C ASP A 456 -20.18 28.52 15.68
N ALA A 457 -21.33 28.99 16.17
CA ALA A 457 -22.22 29.89 15.42
C ALA A 457 -21.57 31.22 14.97
N ASN A 458 -20.67 31.78 15.78
CA ASN A 458 -19.98 33.03 15.43
C ASN A 458 -18.95 32.83 14.32
N ASN A 459 -18.11 31.80 14.44
CA ASN A 459 -17.12 31.45 13.39
C ASN A 459 -17.83 31.02 12.11
N GLU A 460 -18.90 30.24 12.20
CA GLU A 460 -19.69 29.82 11.04
C GLU A 460 -20.20 31.03 10.24
N LYS A 461 -20.84 31.99 10.91
CA LYS A 461 -21.37 33.20 10.25
C LYS A 461 -20.27 33.96 9.51
N THR A 462 -19.16 34.23 10.19
CA THR A 462 -18.00 34.93 9.59
C THR A 462 -17.42 34.19 8.39
N ILE A 463 -17.25 32.86 8.50
CA ILE A 463 -16.73 32.04 7.40
C ILE A 463 -17.70 32.02 6.22
N ILE A 464 -19.02 31.87 6.45
CA ILE A 464 -20.02 31.88 5.39
C ILE A 464 -20.02 33.23 4.65
N GLU A 465 -19.94 34.34 5.37
CA GLU A 465 -19.88 35.68 4.78
C GLU A 465 -18.64 35.83 3.88
N LYS A 466 -17.46 35.40 4.34
CA LYS A 466 -16.21 35.42 3.57
C LYS A 466 -16.26 34.44 2.39
N LEU A 467 -16.82 33.25 2.58
CA LEU A 467 -16.98 32.25 1.52
C LEU A 467 -17.97 32.71 0.44
N ASN A 468 -19.03 33.39 0.78
CA ASN A 468 -19.99 33.92 -0.22
C ASN A 468 -19.30 34.85 -1.22
N SER A 469 -18.41 35.74 -0.76
CA SER A 469 -17.59 36.56 -1.67
C SER A 469 -16.60 35.69 -2.50
N PHE A 470 -16.12 34.61 -1.93
CA PHE A 470 -15.24 33.68 -2.67
C PHE A 470 -16.00 32.82 -3.69
N PHE A 471 -17.29 32.59 -3.48
CA PHE A 471 -18.15 31.81 -4.38
C PHE A 471 -18.54 32.55 -5.65
N GLU A 472 -18.38 33.88 -5.71
CA GLU A 472 -18.62 34.67 -6.93
C GLU A 472 -17.76 34.11 -8.08
N ASP A 473 -18.37 33.96 -9.26
CA ASP A 473 -17.78 33.39 -10.49
C ASP A 473 -17.24 31.95 -10.32
N ARG A 474 -17.82 31.16 -9.41
CA ARG A 474 -17.50 29.75 -9.20
C ARG A 474 -18.75 28.89 -9.12
N THR A 475 -18.62 27.66 -9.60
CA THR A 475 -19.67 26.64 -9.44
C THR A 475 -19.50 25.95 -8.09
N VAL A 476 -20.48 26.11 -7.20
CA VAL A 476 -20.39 25.62 -5.83
C VAL A 476 -21.47 24.58 -5.56
N ILE A 477 -21.09 23.44 -5.08
CA ILE A 477 -21.98 22.35 -4.65
C ILE A 477 -21.81 22.15 -3.15
N VAL A 478 -22.86 22.37 -2.38
CA VAL A 478 -22.83 22.28 -0.92
C VAL A 478 -23.84 21.25 -0.44
N VAL A 479 -23.36 20.21 0.25
CA VAL A 479 -24.24 19.38 1.09
C VAL A 479 -24.41 20.09 2.42
N ALA A 480 -25.61 20.56 2.69
CA ALA A 480 -25.87 21.35 3.85
C ALA A 480 -26.92 20.72 4.78
N HIS A 481 -26.62 20.76 6.08
CA HIS A 481 -27.53 20.42 7.16
C HIS A 481 -28.05 21.63 7.92
N ARG A 482 -27.57 22.83 7.58
CA ARG A 482 -27.99 24.07 8.25
C ARG A 482 -28.72 25.02 7.28
N LEU A 483 -29.79 25.59 7.74
CA LEU A 483 -30.65 26.50 6.96
C LEU A 483 -29.88 27.76 6.51
N SER A 484 -28.92 28.24 7.30
CA SER A 484 -28.08 29.40 6.97
C SER A 484 -27.34 29.25 5.66
N THR A 485 -26.86 28.04 5.37
CA THR A 485 -26.10 27.72 4.13
C THR A 485 -27.04 27.53 2.92
N VAL A 486 -28.23 26.94 3.15
CA VAL A 486 -29.17 26.57 2.08
C VAL A 486 -29.97 27.76 1.56
N ARG A 487 -30.30 28.73 2.45
CA ARG A 487 -31.20 29.83 2.13
C ARG A 487 -30.71 30.72 0.99
N HIS A 488 -29.41 30.86 0.84
CA HIS A 488 -28.78 31.71 -0.15
C HIS A 488 -28.38 30.98 -1.45
N ALA A 489 -28.66 29.67 -1.53
CA ALA A 489 -28.36 28.90 -2.74
C ALA A 489 -29.29 29.30 -3.90
N ASP A 490 -28.72 29.41 -5.10
CA ASP A 490 -29.46 29.66 -6.35
C ASP A 490 -30.38 28.49 -6.69
N GLN A 491 -29.92 27.27 -6.37
CA GLN A 491 -30.66 26.03 -6.59
C GLN A 491 -30.59 25.13 -5.35
N ILE A 492 -31.68 24.51 -5.00
CA ILE A 492 -31.78 23.52 -3.94
C ILE A 492 -32.28 22.21 -4.53
N VAL A 493 -31.55 21.14 -4.29
CA VAL A 493 -31.87 19.77 -4.69
C VAL A 493 -32.24 19.00 -3.44
N VAL A 494 -33.45 18.49 -3.36
CA VAL A 494 -33.88 17.65 -2.25
C VAL A 494 -33.75 16.18 -2.65
N LEU A 495 -32.89 15.46 -1.93
CA LEU A 495 -32.61 14.07 -2.18
C LEU A 495 -33.26 13.20 -1.09
N ASP A 496 -34.00 12.19 -1.50
CA ASP A 496 -34.55 11.17 -0.59
C ASP A 496 -34.47 9.78 -1.22
N GLN A 497 -33.98 8.81 -0.44
CA GLN A 497 -33.81 7.43 -0.86
C GLN A 497 -33.12 7.29 -2.24
N GLY A 498 -32.08 8.08 -2.48
CA GLY A 498 -31.32 8.03 -3.74
C GLY A 498 -31.98 8.69 -4.94
N ARG A 499 -33.12 9.39 -4.77
CA ARG A 499 -33.87 10.06 -5.85
C ARG A 499 -34.04 11.55 -5.57
N ILE A 500 -34.11 12.37 -6.61
CA ILE A 500 -34.45 13.79 -6.50
C ILE A 500 -35.96 13.89 -6.41
N ILE A 501 -36.45 14.41 -5.26
CA ILE A 501 -37.89 14.58 -5.02
C ILE A 501 -38.36 15.99 -5.20
N GLU A 502 -37.48 16.99 -4.99
CA GLU A 502 -37.80 18.41 -5.20
C GLU A 502 -36.57 19.15 -5.74
N LEU A 503 -36.83 20.12 -6.61
CA LEU A 503 -35.85 21.01 -7.19
C LEU A 503 -36.40 22.44 -7.27
N GLY A 504 -35.65 23.44 -6.81
CA GLY A 504 -36.06 24.83 -6.85
C GLY A 504 -35.15 25.74 -6.05
N ASN A 505 -35.62 26.95 -5.75
CA ASN A 505 -34.97 27.86 -4.80
C ASN A 505 -35.73 27.86 -3.46
N HIS A 506 -35.15 28.48 -2.45
CA HIS A 506 -35.73 28.54 -1.10
C HIS A 506 -37.20 29.02 -1.09
N ALA A 507 -37.51 30.14 -1.77
CA ALA A 507 -38.84 30.71 -1.79
C ALA A 507 -39.90 29.76 -2.38
N LYS A 508 -39.61 29.20 -3.58
CA LYS A 508 -40.49 28.26 -4.28
C LYS A 508 -40.75 26.98 -3.48
N LEU A 509 -39.70 26.43 -2.84
CA LEU A 509 -39.82 25.18 -2.08
C LEU A 509 -40.54 25.38 -0.73
N ILE A 510 -40.41 26.52 -0.10
CA ILE A 510 -41.20 26.87 1.11
C ILE A 510 -42.67 27.02 0.76
N GLU A 511 -43.01 27.69 -0.37
CA GLU A 511 -44.40 27.87 -0.83
C GLU A 511 -45.05 26.52 -1.14
N LYS A 512 -44.30 25.58 -1.74
CA LYS A 512 -44.76 24.22 -2.10
C LYS A 512 -45.16 23.35 -0.89
N LYS A 513 -44.65 23.70 0.31
CA LYS A 513 -44.87 22.97 1.58
C LYS A 513 -44.60 21.47 1.50
N GLY A 514 -43.60 21.08 0.71
CA GLY A 514 -43.19 19.68 0.48
C GLY A 514 -42.15 19.18 1.47
N ALA A 515 -41.27 18.27 0.98
CA ALA A 515 -40.23 17.65 1.79
C ALA A 515 -39.20 18.69 2.29
N TYR A 516 -38.83 19.65 1.45
CA TYR A 516 -37.95 20.74 1.87
C TYR A 516 -38.53 21.56 3.03
N TYR A 517 -39.81 21.93 2.95
CA TYR A 517 -40.50 22.67 4.01
C TYR A 517 -40.45 21.90 5.33
N ASN A 518 -40.70 20.59 5.30
CA ASN A 518 -40.67 19.77 6.49
C ASN A 518 -39.24 19.67 7.08
N LEU A 519 -38.20 19.57 6.26
CA LEU A 519 -36.82 19.62 6.72
C LEU A 519 -36.47 20.92 7.41
N VAL A 520 -36.88 22.06 6.83
CA VAL A 520 -36.65 23.40 7.40
C VAL A 520 -37.44 23.60 8.71
N LYS A 521 -38.69 23.15 8.75
CA LYS A 521 -39.54 23.25 9.95
C LYS A 521 -38.95 22.47 11.13
N ASN A 522 -38.50 21.25 10.90
CA ASN A 522 -37.87 20.42 11.93
C ASN A 522 -36.57 21.05 12.47
N GLN A 523 -35.77 21.70 11.62
CA GLN A 523 -34.58 22.44 12.06
C GLN A 523 -34.90 23.69 12.88
N LEU A 524 -35.98 24.40 12.57
CA LEU A 524 -36.45 25.57 13.35
C LEU A 524 -37.05 25.16 14.71
N GLU A 525 -37.68 23.99 14.81
CA GLU A 525 -38.23 23.47 16.07
C GLU A 525 -37.14 22.91 17.00
N LEU A 526 -36.03 22.37 16.46
CA LEU A 526 -34.86 21.91 17.22
C LEU A 526 -33.95 23.06 17.65
N GLY A 527 -34.09 24.24 17.08
CA GLY A 527 -33.33 25.46 17.39
C GLY A 527 -34.02 26.42 18.37
N LYS A 528 -35.13 25.99 18.99
CA LYS A 528 -35.77 26.62 20.14
C LYS A 528 -35.43 25.81 21.41
#